data_0b6edbb933dc1a363282e353fefc6ad4
#
_entry.id   0b6edbb933dc1a363282e353fefc6ad4
#
_cell.length_a   1.000
_cell.length_b   1.000
_cell.length_c   1.000
_cell.angle_alpha   90.00
_cell.angle_beta   90.00
_cell.angle_gamma   90.00
#
_symmetry.space_group_name_H-M   'P 1'
#
loop_
_entity.id
_entity.type
_entity.pdbx_description
1 polymer ?
#
loop_
_entity_poly.entity_id
_entity_poly.type
_entity_poly.pdbx_seq_one_letter_code
_entity_poly.pdbx_strand_id
1 'polypeptide(L)'
;HAGSLQRGVLHVGAASATLTGTYAERGEAMVLDIKFAGTKMPVPELAELLPPLGIALPNGSRLEGGTATAAFTSQGPADRLVTDGSLSLDNTRLANFDLGNKMQVIETLAGIKGGPNTDIETLRAKLKNSPAGTTVEDLRFVAKDVGELNGAGTVSPANALDFKMNATVQTTRMAALSQTAVPFFVQGTATNPVFKPDVQGMAKTGAKTLLQSEAQKRLKGNAGKAASGLLDNLFGGKKK
;
A
#
# COMPACT_ATOMS: atom_id res chain seq x y z
N HIS A 1 14.34 37.69 7.19
CA HIS A 1 15.49 36.80 7.36
C HIS A 1 15.43 35.65 6.37
N ALA A 2 16.61 35.18 5.89
CA ALA A 2 16.70 34.02 5.00
C ALA A 2 18.00 33.25 5.29
N GLY A 3 18.00 31.95 5.02
CA GLY A 3 19.19 31.13 5.21
C GLY A 3 19.12 29.84 4.37
N SER A 4 20.22 29.12 4.35
CA SER A 4 20.31 27.85 3.66
C SER A 4 21.06 26.80 4.46
N LEU A 5 20.60 25.57 4.38
CA LEU A 5 21.29 24.37 4.82
C LEU A 5 21.94 23.73 3.58
N GLN A 6 23.24 23.93 3.42
CA GLN A 6 23.98 23.39 2.26
C GLN A 6 24.05 21.86 2.31
N ARG A 7 24.26 21.30 3.51
CA ARG A 7 24.30 19.87 3.75
C ARG A 7 24.09 19.58 5.24
N GLY A 8 23.01 18.88 5.55
CA GLY A 8 22.79 18.22 6.83
C GLY A 8 22.88 16.73 6.66
N VAL A 9 23.27 16.01 7.69
CA VAL A 9 23.18 14.56 7.75
C VAL A 9 22.35 14.21 8.99
N LEU A 10 21.28 13.48 8.78
CA LEU A 10 20.43 12.96 9.84
C LEU A 10 20.81 11.50 10.07
N HIS A 11 21.07 11.13 11.32
CA HIS A 11 21.29 9.76 11.73
C HIS A 11 20.19 9.32 12.70
N VAL A 12 19.64 8.14 12.46
CA VAL A 12 18.70 7.47 13.35
C VAL A 12 19.17 6.01 13.45
N GLY A 13 19.83 5.66 14.55
CA GLY A 13 20.55 4.40 14.65
C GLY A 13 21.55 4.23 13.51
N ALA A 14 21.43 3.13 12.75
CA ALA A 14 22.26 2.86 11.57
C ALA A 14 21.73 3.51 10.29
N ALA A 15 20.53 4.10 10.31
CA ALA A 15 19.97 4.82 9.17
C ALA A 15 20.63 6.20 9.02
N SER A 16 20.95 6.58 7.80
CA SER A 16 21.44 7.92 7.50
C SER A 16 20.75 8.52 6.28
N ALA A 17 20.46 9.81 6.35
CA ALA A 17 19.86 10.56 5.26
C ALA A 17 20.52 11.94 5.14
N THR A 18 20.49 12.50 3.95
CA THR A 18 20.93 13.87 3.69
C THR A 18 19.77 14.82 3.70
N LEU A 19 19.99 16.01 4.22
CA LEU A 19 19.04 17.11 4.26
C LEU A 19 19.71 18.35 3.67
N THR A 20 19.04 18.99 2.73
CA THR A 20 19.44 20.30 2.19
C THR A 20 18.21 21.20 2.10
N GLY A 21 18.40 22.50 2.07
CA GLY A 21 17.23 23.37 1.88
C GLY A 21 17.52 24.83 2.12
N THR A 22 16.46 25.62 1.97
CA THR A 22 16.44 27.04 2.22
C THR A 22 15.23 27.41 3.05
N TYR A 23 15.35 28.52 3.78
CA TYR A 23 14.21 29.14 4.43
C TYR A 23 14.24 30.66 4.19
N ALA A 24 13.08 31.25 4.12
CA ALA A 24 12.94 32.70 4.02
C ALA A 24 11.67 33.18 4.75
N GLU A 25 11.77 34.27 5.48
CA GLU A 25 10.61 34.99 6.00
C GLU A 25 9.92 35.77 4.87
N ARG A 26 8.62 35.56 4.71
CA ARG A 26 7.77 36.34 3.80
C ARG A 26 6.55 36.83 4.59
N GLY A 27 6.59 38.09 5.04
CA GLY A 27 5.62 38.61 5.98
C GLY A 27 5.72 37.89 7.31
N GLU A 28 4.60 37.37 7.81
CA GLU A 28 4.56 36.59 9.07
C GLU A 28 4.84 35.09 8.87
N ALA A 29 4.99 34.63 7.63
CA ALA A 29 5.18 33.23 7.29
C ALA A 29 6.65 32.89 7.01
N MET A 30 7.13 31.79 7.59
CA MET A 30 8.38 31.16 7.19
C MET A 30 8.12 30.22 6.03
N VAL A 31 8.75 30.48 4.89
CA VAL A 31 8.67 29.62 3.69
C VAL A 31 9.90 28.74 3.64
N LEU A 32 9.67 27.45 3.45
CA LEU A 32 10.70 26.41 3.42
C LEU A 32 10.77 25.77 2.04
N ASP A 33 11.98 25.38 1.65
CA ASP A 33 12.25 24.45 0.54
C ASP A 33 13.30 23.46 1.06
N ILE A 34 12.87 22.25 1.38
CA ILE A 34 13.69 21.23 2.03
C ILE A 34 13.71 19.99 1.14
N LYS A 35 14.90 19.43 0.93
CA LYS A 35 15.11 18.17 0.25
C LYS A 35 15.70 17.15 1.21
N PHE A 36 15.09 15.98 1.25
CA PHE A 36 15.49 14.83 2.04
C PHE A 36 15.82 13.67 1.10
N ALA A 37 16.92 12.97 1.33
CA ALA A 37 17.27 11.76 0.60
C ALA A 37 18.01 10.77 1.50
N GLY A 38 17.51 9.54 1.54
CA GLY A 38 18.13 8.42 2.23
C GLY A 38 18.04 7.15 1.40
N THR A 39 19.11 6.37 1.38
CA THR A 39 19.21 5.16 0.57
C THR A 39 19.55 3.97 1.46
N LYS A 40 18.83 2.85 1.25
CA LYS A 40 19.06 1.57 1.97
C LYS A 40 19.10 1.75 3.51
N MET A 41 18.26 2.64 4.02
CA MET A 41 18.13 2.84 5.47
C MET A 41 17.46 1.62 6.09
N PRO A 42 17.99 1.05 7.19
CA PRO A 42 17.33 -0.07 7.87
C PRO A 42 15.90 0.30 8.31
N VAL A 43 14.92 -0.49 7.91
CA VAL A 43 13.49 -0.20 8.22
C VAL A 43 13.19 -0.20 9.71
N PRO A 44 13.75 -1.09 10.56
CA PRO A 44 13.47 -1.04 11.99
C PRO A 44 13.84 0.28 12.66
N GLU A 45 14.93 0.92 12.23
CA GLU A 45 15.36 2.23 12.74
C GLU A 45 14.38 3.35 12.38
N LEU A 46 13.74 3.25 11.21
CA LEU A 46 12.76 4.22 10.73
C LEU A 46 11.37 3.98 11.31
N ALA A 47 11.05 2.76 11.72
CA ALA A 47 9.74 2.41 12.23
C ALA A 47 9.34 3.22 13.47
N GLU A 48 10.31 3.60 14.30
CA GLU A 48 10.10 4.44 15.47
C GLU A 48 9.72 5.89 15.13
N LEU A 49 10.04 6.34 13.90
CA LEU A 49 9.70 7.69 13.43
C LEU A 49 8.30 7.76 12.79
N LEU A 50 7.67 6.63 12.48
CA LEU A 50 6.37 6.62 11.81
C LEU A 50 5.26 7.33 12.61
N PRO A 51 5.07 7.05 13.93
CA PRO A 51 4.02 7.70 14.71
C PRO A 51 4.18 9.23 14.81
N PRO A 52 5.37 9.79 15.09
CA PRO A 52 5.59 11.23 15.07
C PRO A 52 5.31 11.89 13.72
N LEU A 53 5.46 11.15 12.62
CA LEU A 53 5.16 11.63 11.26
C LEU A 53 3.67 11.44 10.87
N GLY A 54 2.83 10.96 11.79
CA GLY A 54 1.42 10.68 11.52
C GLY A 54 1.17 9.46 10.64
N ILE A 55 2.18 8.61 10.44
CA ILE A 55 2.08 7.39 9.65
C ILE A 55 1.64 6.25 10.57
N ALA A 56 0.42 5.73 10.33
CA ALA A 56 -0.12 4.61 11.09
C ALA A 56 0.09 3.29 10.34
N LEU A 57 0.43 2.25 11.08
CA LEU A 57 0.43 0.87 10.61
C LEU A 57 -0.88 0.17 11.03
N PRO A 58 -1.24 -0.95 10.39
CA PRO A 58 -2.34 -1.79 10.85
C PRO A 58 -2.19 -2.18 12.32
N ASN A 59 -3.30 -2.21 13.05
CA ASN A 59 -3.28 -2.47 14.49
C ASN A 59 -2.53 -3.75 14.85
N GLY A 60 -1.60 -3.63 15.80
CA GLY A 60 -0.79 -4.74 16.30
C GLY A 60 0.33 -5.18 15.35
N SER A 61 0.43 -4.59 14.16
CA SER A 61 1.51 -4.90 13.23
C SER A 61 2.76 -4.09 13.52
N ARG A 62 3.90 -4.59 13.02
CA ARG A 62 5.19 -3.89 13.05
C ARG A 62 6.02 -4.24 11.83
N LEU A 63 6.91 -3.34 11.44
CA LEU A 63 7.86 -3.57 10.36
C LEU A 63 9.14 -4.21 10.93
N GLU A 64 9.61 -5.27 10.28
CA GLU A 64 10.80 -6.01 10.66
C GLU A 64 11.73 -6.22 9.46
N GLY A 65 13.01 -5.99 9.68
CA GLY A 65 14.06 -6.18 8.66
C GLY A 65 13.90 -5.30 7.44
N GLY A 66 14.71 -5.58 6.44
CA GLY A 66 14.68 -4.87 5.16
C GLY A 66 15.26 -3.47 5.18
N THR A 67 15.15 -2.80 4.05
CA THR A 67 15.68 -1.45 3.86
C THR A 67 14.65 -0.54 3.18
N ALA A 68 14.75 0.76 3.48
CA ALA A 68 13.98 1.82 2.85
C ALA A 68 14.89 2.76 2.05
N THR A 69 14.41 3.19 0.91
CA THR A 69 14.99 4.30 0.15
C THR A 69 13.91 5.34 -0.06
N ALA A 70 14.22 6.59 0.28
CA ALA A 70 13.25 7.68 0.19
C ALA A 70 13.92 8.96 -0.31
N ALA A 71 13.19 9.70 -1.12
CA ALA A 71 13.58 11.04 -1.56
C ALA A 71 12.33 11.93 -1.58
N PHE A 72 12.38 13.02 -0.83
CA PHE A 72 11.26 13.95 -0.68
C PHE A 72 11.73 15.40 -0.86
N THR A 73 10.86 16.21 -1.41
CA THR A 73 10.99 17.67 -1.44
C THR A 73 9.76 18.27 -0.76
N SER A 74 9.97 19.08 0.26
CA SER A 74 8.92 19.78 1.01
C SER A 74 9.02 21.28 0.78
N GLN A 75 7.96 21.89 0.27
CA GLN A 75 7.94 23.30 -0.09
C GLN A 75 6.70 24.02 0.43
N GLY A 76 6.85 25.30 0.74
CA GLY A 76 5.75 26.18 1.11
C GLY A 76 5.90 26.78 2.50
N PRO A 77 4.86 27.48 2.99
CA PRO A 77 4.81 27.95 4.37
C PRO A 77 4.93 26.79 5.37
N ALA A 78 5.64 26.98 6.46
CA ALA A 78 5.92 25.93 7.45
C ALA A 78 4.67 25.25 8.03
N ASP A 79 3.56 26.00 8.10
CA ASP A 79 2.24 25.53 8.55
C ASP A 79 1.44 24.78 7.45
N ARG A 80 1.86 24.87 6.19
CA ARG A 80 1.16 24.32 5.01
C ARG A 80 2.12 23.74 3.98
N LEU A 81 3.08 22.96 4.43
CA LEU A 81 4.03 22.31 3.54
C LEU A 81 3.34 21.34 2.59
N VAL A 82 3.79 21.37 1.34
CA VAL A 82 3.50 20.33 0.36
C VAL A 82 4.77 19.52 0.15
N THR A 83 4.66 18.22 0.34
CA THR A 83 5.77 17.28 0.22
C THR A 83 5.51 16.32 -0.93
N ASP A 84 6.39 16.31 -1.90
CA ASP A 84 6.38 15.39 -3.02
C ASP A 84 7.61 14.49 -2.96
N GLY A 85 7.46 13.23 -3.34
CA GLY A 85 8.61 12.34 -3.38
C GLY A 85 8.27 10.89 -3.66
N SER A 86 9.25 10.04 -3.41
CA SER A 86 9.13 8.60 -3.60
C SER A 86 9.65 7.83 -2.40
N LEU A 87 9.06 6.66 -2.20
CA LEU A 87 9.45 5.70 -1.18
C LEU A 87 9.58 4.33 -1.81
N SER A 88 10.60 3.58 -1.43
CA SER A 88 10.67 2.14 -1.64
C SER A 88 11.04 1.43 -0.34
N LEU A 89 10.46 0.24 -0.16
CA LEU A 89 10.86 -0.73 0.85
C LEU A 89 11.27 -2.01 0.12
N ASP A 90 12.34 -2.62 0.56
CA ASP A 90 12.85 -3.87 0.00
C ASP A 90 13.11 -4.88 1.12
N ASN A 91 12.63 -6.14 0.92
CA ASN A 91 12.81 -7.27 1.82
C ASN A 91 12.39 -7.00 3.28
N THR A 92 11.23 -6.39 3.45
CA THR A 92 10.66 -6.03 4.75
C THR A 92 9.52 -6.97 5.10
N ARG A 93 9.37 -7.31 6.37
CA ARG A 93 8.22 -8.06 6.88
C ARG A 93 7.27 -7.13 7.62
N LEU A 94 5.99 -7.20 7.30
CA LEU A 94 4.92 -6.66 8.14
C LEU A 94 4.43 -7.79 9.06
N ALA A 95 4.99 -7.84 10.25
CA ALA A 95 4.67 -8.85 11.25
C ALA A 95 3.29 -8.59 11.86
N ASN A 96 2.59 -9.66 12.25
CA ASN A 96 1.23 -9.64 12.79
C ASN A 96 0.18 -9.02 11.85
N PHE A 97 0.39 -9.11 10.54
CA PHE A 97 -0.57 -8.69 9.54
C PHE A 97 -0.67 -9.74 8.44
N ASP A 98 -1.79 -10.42 8.39
CA ASP A 98 -2.11 -11.42 7.39
C ASP A 98 -2.85 -10.78 6.21
N LEU A 99 -2.10 -10.31 5.23
CA LEU A 99 -2.66 -9.71 4.01
C LEU A 99 -3.46 -10.75 3.23
N GLY A 100 -2.98 -12.00 3.15
CA GLY A 100 -3.68 -13.06 2.43
C GLY A 100 -5.07 -13.29 3.00
N ASN A 101 -5.20 -13.41 4.32
CA ASN A 101 -6.50 -13.57 4.98
C ASN A 101 -7.39 -12.32 4.83
N LYS A 102 -6.82 -11.12 4.89
CA LYS A 102 -7.55 -9.86 4.64
C LYS A 102 -8.09 -9.78 3.21
N MET A 103 -7.44 -10.43 2.27
CA MET A 103 -7.83 -10.52 0.86
C MET A 103 -8.58 -11.82 0.54
N GLN A 104 -9.32 -12.38 1.49
CA GLN A 104 -9.98 -13.70 1.40
C GLN A 104 -10.78 -13.93 0.10
N VAL A 105 -11.42 -12.91 -0.44
CA VAL A 105 -12.17 -13.06 -1.70
C VAL A 105 -11.23 -13.43 -2.84
N ILE A 106 -10.05 -12.80 -2.91
CA ILE A 106 -9.03 -13.10 -3.91
C ILE A 106 -8.32 -14.41 -3.55
N GLU A 107 -8.01 -14.62 -2.28
CA GLU A 107 -7.38 -15.82 -1.76
C GLU A 107 -8.21 -17.07 -2.01
N THR A 108 -9.49 -17.07 -1.64
CA THR A 108 -10.41 -18.21 -1.82
C THR A 108 -10.54 -18.60 -3.29
N LEU A 109 -10.55 -17.62 -4.20
CA LEU A 109 -10.71 -17.83 -5.63
C LEU A 109 -9.38 -18.13 -6.34
N ALA A 110 -8.28 -17.57 -5.88
CA ALA A 110 -6.96 -17.71 -6.46
C ALA A 110 -6.08 -18.78 -5.81
N GLY A 111 -6.46 -19.27 -4.62
CA GLY A 111 -5.69 -20.27 -3.87
C GLY A 111 -4.43 -19.69 -3.21
N ILE A 112 -4.41 -18.39 -2.93
CA ILE A 112 -3.43 -17.73 -2.10
C ILE A 112 -3.53 -18.32 -0.69
N LYS A 113 -2.42 -18.48 -0.01
CA LYS A 113 -2.39 -18.92 1.37
C LYS A 113 -2.11 -17.73 2.27
N GLY A 114 -2.99 -17.48 3.24
CA GLY A 114 -2.74 -16.54 4.32
C GLY A 114 -1.66 -17.05 5.28
N GLY A 115 -1.10 -16.15 6.05
CA GLY A 115 -0.11 -16.43 7.09
C GLY A 115 -0.08 -15.29 8.11
N PRO A 116 0.50 -15.50 9.30
CA PRO A 116 0.45 -14.51 10.39
C PRO A 116 1.20 -13.21 10.07
N ASN A 117 1.99 -13.22 9.01
CA ASN A 117 2.81 -12.08 8.58
C ASN A 117 2.68 -11.89 7.07
N THR A 118 3.06 -10.70 6.59
CA THR A 118 3.20 -10.40 5.18
C THR A 118 4.67 -10.13 4.85
N ASP A 119 5.30 -11.01 4.10
CA ASP A 119 6.67 -10.82 3.61
C ASP A 119 6.63 -9.95 2.34
N ILE A 120 7.12 -8.72 2.47
CA ILE A 120 7.16 -7.70 1.42
C ILE A 120 8.51 -7.82 0.70
N GLU A 121 8.50 -8.28 -0.55
CA GLU A 121 9.69 -8.28 -1.39
C GLU A 121 10.04 -6.86 -1.83
N THR A 122 9.04 -6.13 -2.29
CA THR A 122 9.18 -4.73 -2.72
C THR A 122 7.88 -3.97 -2.49
N LEU A 123 7.99 -2.75 -1.97
CA LEU A 123 6.95 -1.72 -2.05
C LEU A 123 7.55 -0.49 -2.69
N ARG A 124 6.89 0.11 -3.65
CA ARG A 124 7.27 1.38 -4.28
C ARG A 124 6.05 2.26 -4.45
N ALA A 125 6.20 3.55 -4.19
CA ALA A 125 5.14 4.53 -4.38
C ALA A 125 5.71 5.92 -4.60
N LYS A 126 4.96 6.74 -5.33
CA LYS A 126 5.08 8.20 -5.32
C LYS A 126 4.07 8.79 -4.37
N LEU A 127 4.50 9.76 -3.59
CA LEU A 127 3.70 10.36 -2.53
C LEU A 127 3.62 11.86 -2.74
N LYS A 128 2.42 12.41 -2.58
CA LYS A 128 2.21 13.84 -2.45
C LYS A 128 1.39 14.11 -1.20
N ASN A 129 2.01 14.71 -0.22
CA ASN A 129 1.38 15.05 1.06
C ASN A 129 1.12 16.55 1.15
N SER A 130 -0.02 16.91 1.70
CA SER A 130 -0.44 18.29 2.00
C SER A 130 -1.35 18.29 3.21
N PRO A 131 -1.77 19.45 3.75
CA PRO A 131 -2.78 19.52 4.80
C PRO A 131 -4.12 18.84 4.46
N ALA A 132 -4.42 18.67 3.16
CA ALA A 132 -5.62 17.96 2.70
C ALA A 132 -5.50 16.43 2.74
N GLY A 133 -4.31 15.89 3.01
CA GLY A 133 -4.02 14.46 3.05
C GLY A 133 -2.90 14.07 2.11
N THR A 134 -2.74 12.77 1.92
CA THR A 134 -1.69 12.17 1.09
C THR A 134 -2.30 11.50 -0.13
N THR A 135 -1.83 11.86 -1.31
CA THR A 135 -2.07 11.11 -2.56
C THR A 135 -0.92 10.12 -2.76
N VAL A 136 -1.27 8.90 -3.13
CA VAL A 136 -0.32 7.81 -3.41
C VAL A 136 -0.52 7.39 -4.86
N GLU A 137 0.53 7.52 -5.65
CA GLU A 137 0.54 7.18 -7.07
C GLU A 137 1.58 6.09 -7.35
N ASP A 138 1.42 5.38 -8.46
CA ASP A 138 2.33 4.33 -8.92
C ASP A 138 2.67 3.30 -7.81
N LEU A 139 1.68 3.02 -6.93
CA LEU A 139 1.86 2.04 -5.87
C LEU A 139 2.05 0.66 -6.50
N ARG A 140 3.22 0.08 -6.26
CA ARG A 140 3.54 -1.31 -6.57
C ARG A 140 3.97 -2.01 -5.30
N PHE A 141 3.25 -3.06 -4.96
CA PHE A 141 3.49 -3.86 -3.76
C PHE A 141 3.61 -5.32 -4.16
N VAL A 142 4.74 -5.93 -3.87
CA VAL A 142 5.00 -7.35 -4.14
C VAL A 142 5.17 -8.07 -2.81
N ALA A 143 4.29 -9.01 -2.56
CA ALA A 143 4.35 -9.88 -1.37
C ALA A 143 4.48 -11.34 -1.80
N LYS A 144 5.39 -12.06 -1.15
CA LYS A 144 5.84 -13.41 -1.51
C LYS A 144 4.70 -14.40 -1.75
N ASP A 145 3.72 -14.44 -0.86
CA ASP A 145 2.64 -15.44 -0.90
C ASP A 145 1.32 -14.88 -1.49
N VAL A 146 1.29 -13.60 -1.79
CA VAL A 146 0.11 -12.88 -2.31
C VAL A 146 0.25 -12.57 -3.80
N GLY A 147 1.43 -12.15 -4.24
CA GLY A 147 1.70 -11.71 -5.60
C GLY A 147 1.91 -10.21 -5.69
N GLU A 148 1.61 -9.62 -6.84
CA GLU A 148 1.81 -8.21 -7.12
C GLU A 148 0.50 -7.44 -7.04
N LEU A 149 0.50 -6.36 -6.27
CA LEU A 149 -0.61 -5.42 -6.11
C LEU A 149 -0.17 -4.05 -6.66
N ASN A 150 -0.94 -3.51 -7.59
CA ASN A 150 -0.67 -2.21 -8.19
C ASN A 150 -1.89 -1.31 -8.06
N GLY A 151 -1.67 -0.01 -7.88
CA GLY A 151 -2.77 0.93 -7.83
C GLY A 151 -2.39 2.34 -7.43
N ALA A 152 -3.39 3.07 -7.03
CA ALA A 152 -3.27 4.44 -6.53
C ALA A 152 -4.42 4.73 -5.57
N GLY A 153 -4.27 5.78 -4.78
CA GLY A 153 -5.32 6.18 -3.86
C GLY A 153 -4.94 7.36 -2.99
N THR A 154 -5.73 7.55 -1.95
CA THR A 154 -5.53 8.65 -1.00
C THR A 154 -5.60 8.16 0.44
N VAL A 155 -4.90 8.89 1.30
CA VAL A 155 -5.01 8.79 2.75
C VAL A 155 -5.44 10.16 3.26
N SER A 156 -6.60 10.25 3.88
CA SER A 156 -7.09 11.51 4.45
C SER A 156 -6.29 11.90 5.70
N PRO A 157 -6.37 13.17 6.16
CA PRO A 157 -5.76 13.58 7.43
C PRO A 157 -6.24 12.77 8.64
N ALA A 158 -7.44 12.17 8.56
CA ALA A 158 -7.98 11.25 9.58
C ALA A 158 -7.56 9.78 9.36
N ASN A 159 -6.54 9.53 8.56
CA ASN A 159 -6.04 8.18 8.20
C ASN A 159 -7.08 7.28 7.50
N ALA A 160 -8.14 7.84 6.90
CA ALA A 160 -9.06 7.08 6.08
C ALA A 160 -8.43 6.77 4.71
N LEU A 161 -8.58 5.53 4.29
CA LEU A 161 -8.03 5.00 3.04
C LEU A 161 -9.09 4.99 1.94
N ASP A 162 -8.69 5.37 0.73
CA ASP A 162 -9.46 5.18 -0.49
C ASP A 162 -8.52 4.84 -1.64
N PHE A 163 -8.29 3.54 -1.86
CA PHE A 163 -7.39 3.03 -2.88
C PHE A 163 -8.14 2.16 -3.88
N LYS A 164 -7.81 2.33 -5.15
CA LYS A 164 -8.20 1.44 -6.23
C LYS A 164 -6.97 0.64 -6.66
N MET A 165 -7.08 -0.67 -6.53
CA MET A 165 -5.97 -1.59 -6.68
C MET A 165 -6.30 -2.70 -7.67
N ASN A 166 -5.25 -3.31 -8.21
CA ASN A 166 -5.31 -4.54 -8.98
C ASN A 166 -4.33 -5.55 -8.38
N ALA A 167 -4.77 -6.79 -8.21
CA ALA A 167 -3.93 -7.90 -7.80
C ALA A 167 -3.61 -8.79 -9.00
N THR A 168 -2.33 -9.09 -9.19
CA THR A 168 -1.88 -10.12 -10.12
C THR A 168 -1.28 -11.26 -9.30
N VAL A 169 -1.99 -12.39 -9.27
CA VAL A 169 -1.61 -13.53 -8.44
C VAL A 169 -0.61 -14.39 -9.19
N GLN A 170 0.56 -14.59 -8.60
CA GLN A 170 1.57 -15.51 -9.13
C GLN A 170 1.35 -16.92 -8.57
N THR A 171 0.46 -17.69 -9.14
CA THR A 171 0.31 -19.10 -8.78
C THR A 171 0.62 -20.02 -9.95
N THR A 172 1.51 -20.96 -9.75
CA THR A 172 1.81 -22.05 -10.69
C THR A 172 0.60 -22.98 -10.91
N ARG A 173 -0.41 -22.92 -10.03
CA ARG A 173 -1.61 -23.78 -10.09
C ARG A 173 -2.75 -23.21 -10.91
N MET A 174 -2.69 -21.92 -11.29
CA MET A 174 -3.75 -21.21 -11.98
C MET A 174 -3.19 -20.33 -13.10
N ALA A 175 -2.55 -20.96 -14.09
CA ALA A 175 -1.92 -20.27 -15.22
C ALA A 175 -2.87 -19.29 -15.94
N ALA A 176 -4.19 -19.57 -15.94
CA ALA A 176 -5.18 -18.68 -16.54
C ALA A 176 -5.42 -17.39 -15.75
N LEU A 177 -5.18 -17.39 -14.43
CA LEU A 177 -5.31 -16.20 -13.57
C LEU A 177 -3.99 -15.47 -13.37
N SER A 178 -2.86 -16.12 -13.61
CA SER A 178 -1.53 -15.52 -13.41
C SER A 178 -1.27 -14.25 -14.25
N GLN A 179 -2.08 -14.02 -15.28
CA GLN A 179 -2.02 -12.86 -16.16
C GLN A 179 -3.25 -11.95 -16.06
N THR A 180 -4.22 -12.30 -15.19
CA THR A 180 -5.46 -11.53 -15.05
C THR A 180 -5.40 -10.66 -13.82
N ALA A 181 -5.44 -9.35 -14.01
CA ALA A 181 -5.54 -8.41 -12.92
C ALA A 181 -6.93 -8.46 -12.28
N VAL A 182 -6.99 -8.68 -10.97
CA VAL A 182 -8.22 -8.68 -10.19
C VAL A 182 -8.38 -7.35 -9.50
N PRO A 183 -9.32 -6.50 -9.91
CA PRO A 183 -9.50 -5.17 -9.33
C PRO A 183 -10.21 -5.26 -7.97
N PHE A 184 -9.76 -4.42 -7.04
CA PHE A 184 -10.32 -4.32 -5.69
C PHE A 184 -10.09 -2.92 -5.11
N PHE A 185 -10.77 -2.63 -4.00
CA PHE A 185 -10.60 -1.39 -3.22
C PHE A 185 -9.97 -1.72 -1.87
N VAL A 186 -9.15 -0.78 -1.37
CA VAL A 186 -8.71 -0.75 0.03
C VAL A 186 -9.30 0.50 0.67
N GLN A 187 -10.16 0.30 1.64
CA GLN A 187 -10.90 1.34 2.36
C GLN A 187 -10.72 1.17 3.88
N GLY A 188 -11.49 1.90 4.69
CA GLY A 188 -11.34 1.90 6.14
C GLY A 188 -10.26 2.86 6.59
N THR A 189 -9.44 2.48 7.54
CA THR A 189 -8.34 3.31 8.06
C THR A 189 -7.00 2.59 7.91
N ALA A 190 -5.90 3.34 7.99
CA ALA A 190 -4.56 2.76 7.97
C ALA A 190 -4.35 1.70 9.09
N THR A 191 -4.99 1.91 10.24
CA THR A 191 -4.96 0.98 11.37
C THR A 191 -5.89 -0.23 11.20
N ASN A 192 -6.95 -0.10 10.40
CA ASN A 192 -7.90 -1.17 10.11
C ASN A 192 -8.32 -1.16 8.64
N PRO A 193 -7.43 -1.57 7.73
CA PRO A 193 -7.72 -1.61 6.31
C PRO A 193 -8.76 -2.71 5.98
N VAL A 194 -9.68 -2.36 5.09
CA VAL A 194 -10.75 -3.24 4.60
C VAL A 194 -10.60 -3.43 3.11
N PHE A 195 -10.47 -4.67 2.67
CA PHE A 195 -10.33 -5.06 1.26
C PHE A 195 -11.68 -5.46 0.69
N LYS A 196 -12.06 -4.85 -0.44
CA LYS A 196 -13.35 -5.10 -1.10
C LYS A 196 -13.15 -5.37 -2.59
N PRO A 197 -13.79 -6.40 -3.17
CA PRO A 197 -13.69 -6.64 -4.59
C PRO A 197 -14.36 -5.51 -5.40
N ASP A 198 -13.73 -5.08 -6.50
CA ASP A 198 -14.36 -4.20 -7.49
C ASP A 198 -15.14 -5.06 -8.49
N VAL A 199 -16.38 -5.37 -8.14
CA VAL A 199 -17.26 -6.23 -8.96
C VAL A 199 -17.49 -5.67 -10.36
N GLN A 200 -17.58 -4.34 -10.50
CA GLN A 200 -17.77 -3.68 -11.80
C GLN A 200 -16.48 -3.75 -12.63
N GLY A 201 -15.34 -3.50 -12.02
CA GLY A 201 -14.03 -3.65 -12.63
C GLY A 201 -13.78 -5.10 -13.09
N MET A 202 -14.11 -6.08 -12.26
CA MET A 202 -14.01 -7.50 -12.60
C MET A 202 -14.85 -7.89 -13.84
N ALA A 203 -16.05 -7.33 -13.97
CA ALA A 203 -16.90 -7.59 -15.14
C ALA A 203 -16.27 -7.04 -16.44
N LYS A 204 -15.62 -5.86 -16.35
CA LYS A 204 -14.95 -5.21 -17.51
C LYS A 204 -13.68 -5.95 -17.93
N THR A 205 -12.93 -6.49 -17.01
CA THR A 205 -11.65 -7.19 -17.29
C THR A 205 -11.81 -8.68 -17.66
N GLY A 206 -13.04 -9.21 -17.68
CA GLY A 206 -13.28 -10.64 -17.84
C GLY A 206 -12.85 -11.50 -16.62
N ALA A 207 -12.29 -10.88 -15.60
CA ALA A 207 -11.82 -11.55 -14.39
C ALA A 207 -12.95 -12.34 -13.70
N LYS A 208 -14.17 -11.83 -13.74
CA LYS A 208 -15.37 -12.51 -13.21
C LYS A 208 -15.56 -13.90 -13.82
N THR A 209 -15.50 -14.00 -15.15
CA THR A 209 -15.71 -15.27 -15.87
C THR A 209 -14.59 -16.26 -15.55
N LEU A 210 -13.34 -15.80 -15.49
CA LEU A 210 -12.21 -16.65 -15.14
C LEU A 210 -12.30 -17.14 -13.70
N LEU A 211 -12.61 -16.26 -12.74
CA LEU A 211 -12.80 -16.62 -11.35
C LEU A 211 -13.95 -17.62 -11.17
N GLN A 212 -15.09 -17.41 -11.87
CA GLN A 212 -16.21 -18.34 -11.84
C GLN A 212 -15.85 -19.71 -12.45
N SER A 213 -15.13 -19.73 -13.57
CA SER A 213 -14.73 -21.00 -14.21
C SER A 213 -13.76 -21.81 -13.35
N GLU A 214 -12.82 -21.13 -12.68
CA GLU A 214 -11.88 -21.79 -11.77
C GLU A 214 -12.55 -22.26 -10.47
N ALA A 215 -13.47 -21.45 -9.92
CA ALA A 215 -14.29 -21.86 -8.80
C ALA A 215 -15.09 -23.13 -9.17
N GLN A 216 -15.76 -23.16 -10.30
CA GLN A 216 -16.51 -24.33 -10.76
C GLN A 216 -15.64 -25.58 -10.99
N LYS A 217 -14.41 -25.42 -11.51
CA LYS A 217 -13.47 -26.56 -11.64
C LYS A 217 -13.07 -27.15 -10.28
N ARG A 218 -12.91 -26.31 -9.27
CA ARG A 218 -12.60 -26.75 -7.89
C ARG A 218 -13.80 -27.35 -7.16
N LEU A 219 -15.03 -27.01 -7.60
CA LEU A 219 -16.30 -27.40 -6.99
C LEU A 219 -16.78 -28.80 -7.31
N LYS A 220 -16.05 -29.56 -8.10
CA LYS A 220 -16.35 -30.99 -8.29
C LYS A 220 -16.15 -31.86 -7.04
N GLY A 221 -15.81 -31.23 -5.88
CA GLY A 221 -15.73 -31.83 -4.55
C GLY A 221 -16.70 -31.20 -3.56
N ASN A 222 -16.98 -31.87 -2.42
CA ASN A 222 -17.98 -31.49 -1.40
C ASN A 222 -17.83 -30.07 -0.75
N ALA A 223 -16.78 -29.34 -1.04
CA ALA A 223 -16.60 -27.94 -0.61
C ALA A 223 -17.33 -26.92 -1.50
N GLY A 224 -17.95 -27.39 -2.58
CA GLY A 224 -18.49 -26.55 -3.64
C GLY A 224 -19.71 -25.73 -3.33
N LYS A 225 -20.55 -26.19 -2.44
CA LYS A 225 -21.83 -25.52 -2.16
C LYS A 225 -21.64 -24.19 -1.40
N ALA A 226 -20.60 -24.08 -0.56
CA ALA A 226 -20.34 -22.85 0.20
C ALA A 226 -19.74 -21.74 -0.69
N ALA A 227 -18.88 -22.10 -1.64
CA ALA A 227 -18.25 -21.11 -2.51
C ALA A 227 -19.18 -20.60 -3.63
N SER A 228 -20.10 -21.43 -4.15
CA SER A 228 -21.12 -20.95 -5.08
C SER A 228 -22.09 -19.96 -4.42
N GLY A 229 -22.50 -20.21 -3.17
CA GLY A 229 -23.35 -19.28 -2.42
C GLY A 229 -22.68 -17.91 -2.17
N LEU A 230 -21.38 -17.88 -1.96
CA LEU A 230 -20.61 -16.63 -1.82
C LEU A 230 -20.50 -15.88 -3.17
N LEU A 231 -20.29 -16.58 -4.26
CA LEU A 231 -20.25 -16.01 -5.61
C LEU A 231 -21.61 -15.45 -6.03
N ASP A 232 -22.69 -16.18 -5.78
CA ASP A 232 -24.05 -15.72 -6.07
C ASP A 232 -24.44 -14.51 -5.23
N ASN A 233 -23.98 -14.43 -3.99
CA ASN A 233 -24.20 -13.26 -3.12
C ASN A 233 -23.37 -12.02 -3.55
N LEU A 234 -22.16 -12.23 -4.07
CA LEU A 234 -21.28 -11.17 -4.54
C LEU A 234 -21.64 -10.66 -5.94
N PHE A 235 -22.14 -11.54 -6.81
CA PHE A 235 -22.37 -11.25 -8.22
C PHE A 235 -23.86 -11.33 -8.63
N GLY A 236 -24.72 -11.86 -7.78
CA GLY A 236 -26.17 -11.93 -7.95
C GLY A 236 -26.84 -10.63 -7.55
N GLY A 237 -26.65 -9.57 -8.33
CA GLY A 237 -27.49 -8.37 -8.20
C GLY A 237 -28.95 -8.74 -8.41
N LYS A 238 -29.82 -8.43 -7.46
CA LYS A 238 -31.27 -8.58 -7.55
C LYS A 238 -31.76 -8.00 -8.88
N LYS A 239 -32.26 -8.88 -9.75
CA LYS A 239 -33.20 -8.45 -10.80
C LYS A 239 -34.47 -8.00 -10.08
N LYS A 240 -34.77 -6.74 -10.13
CA LYS A 240 -36.11 -6.21 -10.11
C LYS A 240 -36.58 -5.97 -11.53
#